data_ed88bc26168adaa9ec658c2ccb59e045
#
_entry.id   ed88bc26168adaa9ec658c2ccb59e045
#
_cell.length_a   1.000
_cell.length_b   1.000
_cell.length_c   1.000
_cell.angle_alpha   90.00
_cell.angle_beta   90.00
_cell.angle_gamma   90.00
#
_symmetry.space_group_name_H-M   'P 1'
#
loop_
_entity.id
_entity.type
_entity.pdbx_description
1 polymer ?
#
loop_
_entity_poly.entity_id
_entity_poly.type
_entity_poly.pdbx_seq_one_letter_code
_entity_poly.pdbx_strand_id
1 'polypeptide(L)'
;MLFRSADPFGNVQFVGTGYADRLLWRAAGRTLVQVERIIPNEEIRRAPERTALLAHGIMRAPFGAHPFSSPGFYLEDRAHIAELMEAGHRWARHGDREPFEAYLDRYVRGPETHIDYLETVGLRRLLSLHEY
;
A
#
# COMPACT_ATOMS: atom_id res chain seq x y z
N MET A 1 0.29 -2.52 -8.09
CA MET A 1 1.07 -3.37 -7.16
C MET A 1 1.83 -2.46 -6.22
N LEU A 2 1.93 -2.82 -4.94
CA LEU A 2 2.68 -2.07 -3.94
C LEU A 2 4.00 -2.78 -3.63
N PHE A 3 5.07 -2.02 -3.61
CA PHE A 3 6.43 -2.51 -3.33
C PHE A 3 7.16 -1.59 -2.36
N ARG A 4 8.28 -2.09 -1.83
CA ARG A 4 9.10 -1.31 -0.89
C ARG A 4 9.77 -0.12 -1.54
N SER A 5 10.51 -0.35 -2.62
CA SER A 5 11.36 0.65 -3.25
C SER A 5 11.47 0.43 -4.74
N ALA A 6 11.69 1.52 -5.47
CA ALA A 6 12.08 1.47 -6.87
C ALA A 6 13.12 2.56 -7.15
N ASP A 7 13.87 2.40 -8.22
CA ASP A 7 14.70 3.46 -8.76
C ASP A 7 13.96 4.22 -9.88
N PRO A 8 14.48 5.39 -10.33
CA PRO A 8 13.85 6.16 -11.39
C PRO A 8 13.83 5.45 -12.76
N PHE A 9 14.55 4.34 -12.92
CA PHE A 9 14.64 3.58 -14.17
C PHE A 9 13.62 2.43 -14.24
N GLY A 10 12.83 2.23 -13.21
CA GLY A 10 11.80 1.19 -13.19
C GLY A 10 12.18 -0.09 -12.47
N ASN A 11 13.39 -0.23 -11.94
CA ASN A 11 13.78 -1.40 -11.18
C ASN A 11 13.10 -1.38 -9.83
N VAL A 12 12.30 -2.41 -9.54
CA VAL A 12 11.46 -2.51 -8.34
C VAL A 12 11.96 -3.61 -7.45
N GLN A 13 12.19 -3.29 -6.18
CA GLN A 13 12.62 -4.25 -5.17
C GLN A 13 11.54 -4.51 -4.13
N PHE A 14 11.48 -5.76 -3.67
CA PHE A 14 10.63 -6.19 -2.56
C PHE A 14 11.47 -6.70 -1.38
N VAL A 15 10.84 -6.76 -0.23
CA VAL A 15 11.37 -7.42 0.97
C VAL A 15 10.37 -8.45 1.42
N GLY A 16 10.85 -9.66 1.71
CA GLY A 16 9.99 -10.78 2.07
C GLY A 16 9.72 -11.71 0.89
N THR A 17 8.65 -12.47 0.99
CA THR A 17 8.28 -13.48 0.01
C THR A 17 7.59 -12.85 -1.20
N GLY A 18 8.15 -13.03 -2.38
CA GLY A 18 7.47 -12.71 -3.64
C GLY A 18 6.49 -13.82 -3.97
N TYR A 19 5.21 -13.49 -4.06
CA TYR A 19 4.16 -14.44 -4.44
C TYR A 19 4.03 -14.52 -5.97
N ALA A 20 2.87 -14.13 -6.50
CA ALA A 20 2.59 -14.15 -7.93
C ALA A 20 3.10 -12.90 -8.69
N ASP A 21 3.77 -11.96 -8.03
CA ASP A 21 4.14 -10.66 -8.59
C ASP A 21 4.93 -10.76 -9.89
N ARG A 22 5.92 -11.66 -9.94
CA ARG A 22 6.73 -11.88 -11.16
C ARG A 22 5.93 -12.48 -12.30
N LEU A 23 4.96 -13.34 -12.00
CA LEU A 23 4.08 -13.94 -13.00
C LEU A 23 3.09 -12.91 -13.54
N LEU A 24 2.48 -12.13 -12.64
CA LEU A 24 1.57 -11.04 -13.01
C LEU A 24 2.27 -9.99 -13.86
N TRP A 25 3.49 -9.60 -13.49
CA TRP A 25 4.29 -8.68 -14.29
C TRP A 25 4.56 -9.20 -15.70
N ARG A 26 4.96 -10.47 -15.84
CA ARG A 26 5.23 -11.08 -17.15
C ARG A 26 3.98 -11.20 -18.01
N ALA A 27 2.82 -11.39 -17.40
CA ALA A 27 1.54 -11.49 -18.09
C ALA A 27 0.93 -10.13 -18.45
N ALA A 28 1.36 -9.05 -17.77
CA ALA A 28 0.80 -7.71 -17.96
C ALA A 28 1.44 -7.00 -19.14
N GLY A 29 0.63 -6.38 -20.01
CA GLY A 29 1.12 -5.51 -21.09
C GLY A 29 1.75 -4.21 -20.55
N ARG A 30 1.27 -3.71 -19.42
CA ARG A 30 1.85 -2.55 -18.71
C ARG A 30 1.77 -2.76 -17.21
N THR A 31 2.82 -2.29 -16.49
CA THR A 31 2.92 -2.40 -15.04
C THR A 31 3.13 -1.04 -14.42
N LEU A 32 2.18 -0.63 -13.57
CA LEU A 32 2.30 0.55 -12.71
C LEU A 32 2.52 0.06 -11.28
N VAL A 33 3.45 0.68 -10.57
CA VAL A 33 3.80 0.31 -9.19
C VAL A 33 3.72 1.52 -8.26
N GLN A 34 3.20 1.25 -7.07
CA GLN A 34 3.33 2.15 -5.93
C GLN A 34 4.52 1.69 -5.09
N VAL A 35 5.29 2.63 -4.58
CA VAL A 35 6.44 2.35 -3.71
C VAL A 35 6.47 3.31 -2.53
N GLU A 36 6.97 2.83 -1.41
CA GLU A 36 7.19 3.66 -0.22
C GLU A 36 8.30 4.68 -0.47
N ARG A 37 9.37 4.25 -1.18
CA ARG A 37 10.52 5.11 -1.50
C ARG A 37 11.02 4.92 -2.92
N ILE A 38 11.44 6.03 -3.50
CA ILE A 38 12.30 6.03 -4.69
C ILE A 38 13.75 6.15 -4.19
N ILE A 39 14.60 5.21 -4.61
CA ILE A 39 15.99 5.07 -4.18
C ILE A 39 16.95 5.19 -5.37
N PRO A 40 18.24 5.55 -5.13
CA PRO A 40 19.24 5.55 -6.17
C PRO A 40 19.48 4.16 -6.78
N ASN A 41 19.81 4.10 -8.08
CA ASN A 41 20.11 2.84 -8.77
C ASN A 41 21.26 2.06 -8.13
N GLU A 42 22.22 2.75 -7.51
CA GLU A 42 23.33 2.15 -6.78
C GLU A 42 22.86 1.28 -5.62
N GLU A 43 21.78 1.65 -4.95
CA GLU A 43 21.17 0.82 -3.89
C GLU A 43 20.53 -0.44 -4.48
N ILE A 44 19.86 -0.33 -5.63
CA ILE A 44 19.33 -1.50 -6.35
C ILE A 44 20.46 -2.48 -6.70
N ARG A 45 21.57 -1.97 -7.22
CA ARG A 45 22.73 -2.78 -7.65
C ARG A 45 23.42 -3.51 -6.51
N ARG A 46 23.29 -3.07 -5.28
CA ARG A 46 23.85 -3.76 -4.09
C ARG A 46 23.13 -5.06 -3.74
N ALA A 47 21.87 -5.21 -4.19
CA ALA A 47 21.05 -6.38 -3.93
C ALA A 47 20.17 -6.72 -5.15
N PRO A 48 20.77 -7.08 -6.30
CA PRO A 48 20.06 -7.28 -7.56
C PRO A 48 19.08 -8.46 -7.47
N GLU A 49 19.34 -9.43 -6.63
CA GLU A 49 18.48 -10.60 -6.37
C GLU A 49 17.10 -10.21 -5.81
N ARG A 50 17.00 -9.02 -5.18
CA ARG A 50 15.74 -8.48 -4.66
C ARG A 50 14.90 -7.78 -5.73
N THR A 51 15.43 -7.60 -6.93
CA THR A 51 14.69 -6.97 -8.02
C THR A 51 13.60 -7.91 -8.52
N ALA A 52 12.35 -7.51 -8.34
CA ALA A 52 11.18 -8.31 -8.67
C ALA A 52 10.79 -8.15 -10.14
N LEU A 53 10.80 -6.92 -10.62
CA LEU A 53 10.29 -6.55 -11.94
C LEU A 53 10.86 -5.22 -12.41
N LEU A 54 10.60 -4.92 -13.69
CA LEU A 54 10.81 -3.63 -14.30
C LEU A 54 9.46 -2.94 -14.55
N ALA A 55 9.19 -1.83 -13.87
CA ALA A 55 7.94 -1.11 -14.00
C ALA A 55 7.94 -0.15 -15.18
N HIS A 56 6.78 0.02 -15.81
CA HIS A 56 6.54 1.04 -16.84
C HIS A 56 6.22 2.41 -16.25
N GLY A 57 5.70 2.44 -15.03
CA GLY A 57 5.46 3.66 -14.27
C GLY A 57 5.56 3.43 -12.78
N ILE A 58 6.13 4.42 -12.07
CA ILE A 58 6.37 4.36 -10.64
C ILE A 58 5.69 5.55 -9.99
N MET A 59 5.01 5.29 -8.89
CA MET A 59 4.38 6.30 -8.05
C MET A 59 4.87 6.14 -6.61
N ARG A 60 5.40 7.21 -6.04
CA ARG A 60 5.71 7.22 -4.61
C ARG A 60 4.42 7.44 -3.81
N ALA A 61 4.09 6.51 -2.95
CA ALA A 61 2.92 6.58 -2.07
C ALA A 61 3.29 6.02 -0.67
N PRO A 62 3.89 6.86 0.21
CA PRO A 62 4.15 6.47 1.59
C PRO A 62 2.87 6.00 2.28
N PHE A 63 2.93 4.94 3.08
CA PHE A 63 1.76 4.27 3.64
C PHE A 63 0.72 3.81 2.60
N GLY A 64 1.15 3.54 1.37
CA GLY A 64 0.25 3.14 0.28
C GLY A 64 -0.40 1.76 0.46
N ALA A 65 0.10 0.91 1.39
CA ALA A 65 -0.53 -0.35 1.77
C ALA A 65 -1.57 -0.20 2.90
N HIS A 66 -1.59 0.94 3.60
CA HIS A 66 -2.52 1.15 4.71
C HIS A 66 -3.98 0.81 4.29
N PRO A 67 -4.75 0.08 5.10
CA PRO A 67 -4.49 -0.29 6.49
C PRO A 67 -3.65 -1.58 6.69
N PHE A 68 -3.14 -2.20 5.62
CA PHE A 68 -2.27 -3.37 5.72
C PHE A 68 -0.81 -2.97 5.91
N SER A 69 0.04 -3.95 6.22
CA SER A 69 1.46 -3.74 6.46
C SER A 69 2.28 -3.55 5.18
N SER A 70 3.39 -2.83 5.30
CA SER A 70 4.47 -2.79 4.32
C SER A 70 5.76 -3.26 5.01
N PRO A 71 6.22 -4.51 4.76
CA PRO A 71 7.35 -5.10 5.49
C PRO A 71 8.60 -4.23 5.49
N GLY A 72 9.16 -3.95 6.67
CA GLY A 72 10.30 -3.07 6.88
C GLY A 72 9.98 -1.57 6.84
N PHE A 73 8.69 -1.20 6.82
CA PHE A 73 8.24 0.20 6.96
C PHE A 73 7.22 0.36 8.08
N TYR A 74 6.12 -0.38 8.04
CA TYR A 74 5.05 -0.29 9.04
C TYR A 74 4.21 -1.56 9.13
N LEU A 75 3.61 -1.75 10.28
CA LEU A 75 2.68 -2.83 10.60
C LEU A 75 1.26 -2.49 10.14
N GLU A 76 0.39 -3.51 10.14
CA GLU A 76 -1.04 -3.29 9.86
C GLU A 76 -1.71 -2.43 10.94
N ASP A 77 -2.62 -1.57 10.51
CA ASP A 77 -3.52 -0.84 11.39
C ASP A 77 -4.73 -1.68 11.77
N ARG A 78 -4.57 -2.50 12.82
CA ARG A 78 -5.61 -3.42 13.30
C ARG A 78 -6.89 -2.72 13.68
N ALA A 79 -6.80 -1.53 14.24
CA ALA A 79 -7.99 -0.78 14.64
C ALA A 79 -8.77 -0.28 13.42
N HIS A 80 -8.08 0.16 12.38
CA HIS A 80 -8.70 0.56 11.11
C HIS A 80 -9.33 -0.65 10.38
N ILE A 81 -8.63 -1.78 10.35
CA ILE A 81 -9.17 -3.03 9.79
C ILE A 81 -10.42 -3.47 10.56
N ALA A 82 -10.39 -3.39 11.89
CA ALA A 82 -11.55 -3.74 12.74
C ALA A 82 -12.75 -2.83 12.46
N GLU A 83 -12.55 -1.52 12.27
CA GLU A 83 -13.58 -0.56 11.89
C GLU A 83 -14.28 -0.96 10.58
N LEU A 84 -13.48 -1.28 9.54
CA LEU A 84 -14.00 -1.74 8.24
C LEU A 84 -14.76 -3.07 8.36
N MET A 85 -14.19 -4.02 9.09
CA MET A 85 -14.81 -5.34 9.28
C MET A 85 -16.13 -5.24 10.03
N GLU A 86 -16.21 -4.44 11.09
CA GLU A 86 -17.43 -4.23 11.84
C GLU A 86 -18.53 -3.60 10.98
N ALA A 87 -18.19 -2.57 10.23
CA ALA A 87 -19.10 -1.93 9.28
C ALA A 87 -19.62 -2.93 8.23
N GLY A 88 -18.75 -3.77 7.67
CA GLY A 88 -19.09 -4.81 6.71
C GLY A 88 -19.97 -5.92 7.34
N HIS A 89 -19.68 -6.33 8.57
CA HIS A 89 -20.48 -7.33 9.30
C HIS A 89 -21.89 -6.83 9.63
N ARG A 90 -22.05 -5.56 10.02
CA ARG A 90 -23.37 -4.96 10.25
C ARG A 90 -24.21 -5.00 8.99
N TRP A 91 -23.62 -4.62 7.85
CA TRP A 91 -24.33 -4.73 6.58
C TRP A 91 -24.70 -6.19 6.25
N ALA A 92 -23.73 -7.13 6.31
CA ALA A 92 -23.95 -8.51 5.89
C ALA A 92 -24.96 -9.27 6.80
N ARG A 93 -24.97 -8.99 8.12
CA ARG A 93 -25.80 -9.73 9.07
C ARG A 93 -27.16 -9.07 9.36
N HIS A 94 -27.23 -7.75 9.28
CA HIS A 94 -28.40 -6.98 9.72
C HIS A 94 -29.00 -6.11 8.61
N GLY A 95 -28.40 -6.07 7.41
CA GLY A 95 -28.81 -5.18 6.33
C GLY A 95 -28.49 -3.70 6.59
N ASP A 96 -27.81 -3.39 7.70
CA ASP A 96 -27.43 -2.03 8.09
C ASP A 96 -26.19 -1.57 7.30
N ARG A 97 -26.45 -0.87 6.20
CA ARG A 97 -25.43 -0.40 5.28
C ARG A 97 -24.81 0.95 5.69
N GLU A 98 -25.46 1.71 6.54
CA GLU A 98 -25.05 3.07 6.90
C GLU A 98 -23.59 3.17 7.39
N PRO A 99 -23.10 2.33 8.33
CA PRO A 99 -21.71 2.40 8.78
C PRO A 99 -20.69 2.10 7.69
N PHE A 100 -21.03 1.20 6.76
CA PHE A 100 -20.15 0.87 5.65
C PHE A 100 -20.06 2.02 4.64
N GLU A 101 -21.18 2.66 4.32
CA GLU A 101 -21.19 3.85 3.46
C GLU A 101 -20.44 5.01 4.11
N ALA A 102 -20.63 5.24 5.41
CA ALA A 102 -19.89 6.26 6.15
C ALA A 102 -18.38 6.02 6.13
N TYR A 103 -17.95 4.75 6.25
CA TYR A 103 -16.54 4.37 6.10
C TYR A 103 -16.02 4.69 4.69
N LEU A 104 -16.77 4.32 3.65
CA LEU A 104 -16.39 4.59 2.27
C LEU A 104 -16.31 6.10 1.98
N ASP A 105 -17.26 6.86 2.49
CA ASP A 105 -17.27 8.31 2.29
C ASP A 105 -16.07 8.98 2.98
N ARG A 106 -15.73 8.51 4.18
CA ARG A 106 -14.61 9.07 4.95
C ARG A 106 -13.25 8.73 4.35
N TYR A 107 -13.01 7.48 3.95
CA TYR A 107 -11.67 7.00 3.63
C TYR A 107 -11.42 6.73 2.14
N VAL A 108 -12.48 6.65 1.33
CA VAL A 108 -12.36 6.28 -0.08
C VAL A 108 -12.83 7.41 -1.00
N ARG A 109 -14.01 7.98 -0.73
CA ARG A 109 -14.62 8.98 -1.63
C ARG A 109 -14.28 10.41 -1.25
N GLY A 110 -14.09 10.68 0.06
CA GLY A 110 -13.79 12.01 0.58
C GLY A 110 -12.39 12.52 0.22
N PRO A 111 -11.32 11.72 0.40
CA PRO A 111 -9.98 12.13 -0.01
C PRO A 111 -9.86 12.24 -1.53
N GLU A 112 -9.46 13.42 -2.02
CA GLU A 112 -9.17 13.64 -3.45
C GLU A 112 -7.76 13.23 -3.82
N THR A 113 -6.83 13.31 -2.86
CA THR A 113 -5.42 12.97 -3.03
C THR A 113 -4.96 11.95 -1.99
N HIS A 114 -3.80 11.35 -2.24
CA HIS A 114 -3.16 10.48 -1.26
C HIS A 114 -2.82 11.22 0.06
N ILE A 115 -2.51 12.51 -0.02
CA ILE A 115 -2.22 13.34 1.16
C ILE A 115 -3.48 13.50 1.99
N ASP A 116 -4.62 13.82 1.38
CA ASP A 116 -5.90 13.96 2.09
C ASP A 116 -6.29 12.68 2.82
N TYR A 117 -6.01 11.52 2.18
CA TYR A 117 -6.21 10.23 2.84
C TYR A 117 -5.33 10.08 4.09
N LEU A 118 -4.04 10.41 3.99
CA LEU A 118 -3.12 10.32 5.14
C LEU A 118 -3.51 11.29 6.26
N GLU A 119 -3.99 12.48 5.93
CA GLU A 119 -4.53 13.45 6.89
C GLU A 119 -5.80 12.94 7.56
N THR A 120 -6.69 12.31 6.80
CA THR A 120 -7.92 11.69 7.33
C THR A 120 -7.63 10.56 8.31
N VAL A 121 -6.63 9.73 8.03
CA VAL A 121 -6.15 8.69 8.96
C VAL A 121 -5.47 9.30 10.17
N GLY A 122 -4.68 10.33 9.97
CA GLY A 122 -4.00 11.10 10.98
C GLY A 122 -2.55 10.69 11.22
N LEU A 123 -1.68 11.67 11.22
CA LEU A 123 -0.22 11.48 11.31
C LEU A 123 0.22 10.70 12.55
N ARG A 124 -0.37 10.98 13.72
CA ARG A 124 -0.05 10.27 14.97
C ARG A 124 -0.31 8.77 14.83
N ARG A 125 -1.43 8.39 14.21
CA ARG A 125 -1.79 7.00 13.99
C ARG A 125 -0.80 6.34 13.03
N LEU A 126 -0.54 6.94 11.88
CA LEU A 126 0.40 6.43 10.89
C LEU A 126 1.80 6.22 11.46
N LEU A 127 2.32 7.18 12.21
CA LEU A 127 3.64 7.07 12.84
C LEU A 127 3.70 5.99 13.92
N SER A 128 2.58 5.67 14.58
CA SER A 128 2.53 4.59 15.57
C SER A 128 2.62 3.18 14.96
N LEU A 129 2.45 3.06 13.65
CA LEU A 129 2.54 1.79 12.91
C LEU A 129 3.97 1.45 12.48
N HIS A 130 4.95 2.35 12.65
CA HIS A 130 6.32 2.11 12.23
C HIS A 130 6.89 0.83 12.86
N GLU A 131 7.51 0.01 12.05
CA GLU A 131 8.36 -1.12 12.46
C GLU A 131 9.73 -0.54 12.87
N TYR A 132 10.16 -0.83 14.11
CA TYR A 132 11.45 -0.43 14.64
C TYR A 132 12.51 -1.48 14.31
#